data_15613622b0c3194f26bcb9a44a22d716
#
_entry.id   15613622b0c3194f26bcb9a44a22d716
#
_cell.length_a   1.000
_cell.length_b   1.000
_cell.length_c   1.000
_cell.angle_alpha   90.00
_cell.angle_beta   90.00
_cell.angle_gamma   90.00
#
_symmetry.space_group_name_H-M   'P 1'
#
loop_
_entity.id
_entity.type
_entity.pdbx_description
1 polymer ?
#
loop_
_entity_poly.entity_id
_entity_poly.type
_entity_poly.pdbx_seq_one_letter_code
_entity_poly.pdbx_strand_id
1 'polypeptide(L)'
;MNRETEIDLNQFVPKVQFELIPIKNLVSNQDYQRNLSIKHIQKVASHFDLQQINPVKVSRRNGINYVFNGQHTIEIIALVSGSRETPVWCMVYDDLVYEEEADIFANQLKYTKSLSPYEIFMANIEAGNDMQLTIKALIESYDLVLSAKSAPGNICAISTVEDIYLKCGFHVLDRTIRLIVQTWEGEQKSFSANMLNGVARLIKCFGDSIKDTIFMEKLGIISIRELSRTAKDRHAGSLGYSEAMLIFYNKKNTGGLQMEKLYAKNKKPAPLDDDTNPANQEVVNHSQMSLFSGTPDETAEL
;
A
#
# COMPACT_ATOMS: atom_id res chain seq x y z
N MET A 1 56.38 19.80 -2.60
CA MET A 1 55.23 20.70 -2.34
C MET A 1 54.05 20.14 -3.13
N ASN A 2 53.24 19.26 -2.51
CA ASN A 2 52.01 18.81 -3.11
C ASN A 2 51.00 19.96 -3.03
N ARG A 3 50.65 20.52 -4.15
CA ARG A 3 49.43 21.34 -4.21
C ARG A 3 48.26 20.39 -4.12
N GLU A 4 47.66 20.27 -2.93
CA GLU A 4 46.29 19.75 -2.82
C GLU A 4 45.42 20.66 -3.69
N THR A 5 44.91 20.16 -4.78
CA THR A 5 43.89 20.84 -5.59
C THR A 5 42.65 20.95 -4.70
N GLU A 6 42.38 22.13 -4.20
CA GLU A 6 41.17 22.44 -3.45
C GLU A 6 39.98 22.21 -4.36
N ILE A 7 39.19 21.18 -4.05
CA ILE A 7 38.01 20.80 -4.84
C ILE A 7 36.94 21.84 -4.54
N ASP A 8 36.48 22.57 -5.57
CA ASP A 8 35.32 23.45 -5.42
C ASP A 8 34.06 22.62 -5.19
N LEU A 9 33.57 22.62 -3.94
CA LEU A 9 32.38 21.85 -3.55
C LEU A 9 31.08 22.37 -4.19
N ASN A 10 31.06 23.62 -4.68
CA ASN A 10 29.88 24.19 -5.35
C ASN A 10 29.54 23.47 -6.67
N GLN A 11 30.52 22.81 -7.29
CA GLN A 11 30.26 21.97 -8.47
C GLN A 11 29.28 20.84 -8.24
N PHE A 12 29.05 20.41 -6.97
CA PHE A 12 28.10 19.35 -6.60
C PHE A 12 26.73 19.90 -6.20
N VAL A 13 26.57 21.24 -6.22
CA VAL A 13 25.27 21.88 -5.90
C VAL A 13 24.52 22.14 -7.20
N PRO A 14 23.29 21.60 -7.36
CA PRO A 14 22.51 21.86 -8.57
C PRO A 14 22.14 23.35 -8.65
N LYS A 15 22.28 23.93 -9.83
CA LYS A 15 21.92 25.33 -10.12
C LYS A 15 20.40 25.41 -10.32
N VAL A 16 19.67 25.59 -9.23
CA VAL A 16 18.19 25.64 -9.24
C VAL A 16 17.71 26.76 -8.35
N GLN A 17 16.51 27.25 -8.63
CA GLN A 17 15.79 28.20 -7.78
C GLN A 17 14.52 27.55 -7.26
N PHE A 18 14.10 27.87 -6.03
CA PHE A 18 12.83 27.42 -5.47
C PHE A 18 11.84 28.58 -5.48
N GLU A 19 10.75 28.40 -6.21
CA GLU A 19 9.71 29.42 -6.37
C GLU A 19 8.31 28.84 -6.13
N LEU A 20 7.41 29.69 -5.62
CA LEU A 20 5.98 29.39 -5.58
C LEU A 20 5.34 29.87 -6.88
N ILE A 21 4.87 28.95 -7.73
CA ILE A 21 4.27 29.25 -9.01
C ILE A 21 2.82 28.79 -9.04
N PRO A 22 1.84 29.65 -9.37
CA PRO A 22 0.46 29.23 -9.58
C PRO A 22 0.35 28.14 -10.66
N ILE A 23 -0.45 27.13 -10.43
CA ILE A 23 -0.61 25.98 -11.35
C ILE A 23 -1.00 26.45 -12.76
N LYS A 24 -1.79 27.52 -12.88
CA LYS A 24 -2.16 28.09 -14.19
C LYS A 24 -0.97 28.55 -15.04
N ASN A 25 0.14 28.89 -14.39
CA ASN A 25 1.35 29.36 -15.04
C ASN A 25 2.36 28.23 -15.33
N LEU A 26 1.94 26.98 -15.13
CA LEU A 26 2.73 25.79 -15.39
C LEU A 26 2.20 25.07 -16.64
N VAL A 27 3.09 24.74 -17.56
CA VAL A 27 2.77 23.98 -18.76
C VAL A 27 3.29 22.56 -18.59
N SER A 28 2.39 21.60 -18.50
CA SER A 28 2.70 20.17 -18.57
C SER A 28 2.15 19.62 -19.88
N ASN A 29 2.66 18.56 -20.36
CA ASN A 29 2.30 17.90 -21.63
C ASN A 29 3.46 17.85 -22.61
N GLN A 30 4.60 17.39 -22.12
CA GLN A 30 5.73 17.11 -22.98
C GLN A 30 5.61 15.70 -23.56
N ASP A 31 5.99 15.49 -24.80
CA ASP A 31 5.84 14.22 -25.52
C ASP A 31 6.52 13.03 -24.82
N TYR A 32 7.60 13.28 -24.06
CA TYR A 32 8.32 12.27 -23.28
C TYR A 32 7.63 11.89 -21.97
N GLN A 33 6.61 12.62 -21.54
CA GLN A 33 5.90 12.35 -20.27
C GLN A 33 4.87 11.26 -20.46
N ARG A 34 4.62 10.51 -19.36
CA ARG A 34 3.52 9.54 -19.34
C ARG A 34 2.16 10.25 -19.33
N ASN A 35 1.15 9.60 -19.89
CA ASN A 35 -0.21 10.09 -19.84
C ASN A 35 -0.72 10.25 -18.40
N LEU A 36 -1.53 11.28 -18.16
CA LEU A 36 -2.19 11.49 -16.88
C LEU A 36 -3.18 10.35 -16.59
N SER A 37 -3.09 9.81 -15.40
CA SER A 37 -4.03 8.80 -14.90
C SER A 37 -5.07 9.43 -13.99
N ILE A 38 -6.26 9.70 -14.52
CA ILE A 38 -7.38 10.28 -13.75
C ILE A 38 -7.70 9.41 -12.52
N LYS A 39 -7.69 8.08 -12.68
CA LYS A 39 -7.92 7.13 -11.59
C LYS A 39 -6.91 7.28 -10.46
N HIS A 40 -5.63 7.50 -10.80
CA HIS A 40 -4.57 7.72 -9.83
C HIS A 40 -4.75 9.07 -9.13
N ILE A 41 -5.04 10.13 -9.88
CA ILE A 41 -5.27 11.48 -9.36
C ILE A 41 -6.42 11.45 -8.34
N GLN A 42 -7.58 10.87 -8.68
CA GLN A 42 -8.73 10.75 -7.79
C GLN A 42 -8.41 9.93 -6.54
N LYS A 43 -7.70 8.79 -6.69
CA LYS A 43 -7.30 7.95 -5.56
C LYS A 43 -6.38 8.70 -4.59
N VAL A 44 -5.40 9.45 -5.08
CA VAL A 44 -4.48 10.20 -4.20
C VAL A 44 -5.19 11.40 -3.60
N ALA A 45 -6.03 12.10 -4.36
CA ALA A 45 -6.80 13.23 -3.85
C ALA A 45 -7.75 12.84 -2.71
N SER A 46 -8.33 11.63 -2.72
CA SER A 46 -9.19 11.14 -1.63
C SER A 46 -8.42 10.81 -0.34
N HIS A 47 -7.08 10.72 -0.40
CA HIS A 47 -6.19 10.47 0.75
C HIS A 47 -5.07 11.53 0.76
N PHE A 48 -5.43 12.77 0.41
CA PHE A 48 -4.46 13.86 0.25
C PHE A 48 -3.74 14.17 1.57
N ASP A 49 -2.42 14.16 1.51
CA ASP A 49 -1.56 14.57 2.61
C ASP A 49 -0.55 15.60 2.09
N LEU A 50 -0.64 16.83 2.61
CA LEU A 50 0.22 17.94 2.20
C LEU A 50 1.71 17.64 2.45
N GLN A 51 2.03 16.87 3.47
CA GLN A 51 3.41 16.53 3.84
C GLN A 51 4.07 15.56 2.86
N GLN A 52 3.28 14.87 2.01
CA GLN A 52 3.79 13.96 0.98
C GLN A 52 4.05 14.66 -0.37
N ILE A 53 3.79 15.96 -0.44
CA ILE A 53 3.96 16.71 -1.68
C ILE A 53 5.42 17.14 -1.87
N ASN A 54 6.01 16.69 -2.96
CA ASN A 54 7.34 17.11 -3.38
C ASN A 54 7.28 18.31 -4.32
N PRO A 55 8.31 19.17 -4.34
CA PRO A 55 8.41 20.25 -5.31
C PRO A 55 8.33 19.75 -6.76
N VAL A 56 7.61 20.48 -7.59
CA VAL A 56 7.49 20.21 -9.02
C VAL A 56 8.77 20.64 -9.72
N LYS A 57 9.34 19.81 -10.59
CA LYS A 57 10.51 20.19 -11.37
C LYS A 57 10.09 20.89 -12.66
N VAL A 58 10.65 22.09 -12.84
CA VAL A 58 10.27 23.02 -13.91
C VAL A 58 11.51 23.45 -14.66
N SER A 59 11.44 23.40 -15.97
CA SER A 59 12.40 24.04 -16.86
C SER A 59 11.80 25.35 -17.34
N ARG A 60 12.52 26.47 -17.14
CA ARG A 60 12.11 27.79 -17.60
C ARG A 60 12.80 28.11 -18.91
N ARG A 61 12.02 28.16 -19.98
CA ARG A 61 12.51 28.51 -21.32
C ARG A 61 11.66 29.62 -21.92
N ASN A 62 12.28 30.68 -22.39
CA ASN A 62 11.60 31.82 -23.01
C ASN A 62 10.44 32.37 -22.14
N GLY A 63 10.61 32.42 -20.82
CA GLY A 63 9.60 32.89 -19.88
C GLY A 63 8.45 31.94 -19.62
N ILE A 64 8.47 30.75 -20.20
CA ILE A 64 7.43 29.68 -19.99
C ILE A 64 8.00 28.64 -19.06
N ASN A 65 7.15 28.21 -18.08
CA ASN A 65 7.50 27.21 -17.07
C ASN A 65 7.01 25.82 -17.50
N TYR A 66 7.91 25.03 -18.08
CA TYR A 66 7.59 23.66 -18.52
C TYR A 66 7.83 22.67 -17.39
N VAL A 67 6.78 21.96 -16.98
CA VAL A 67 6.87 20.90 -15.97
C VAL A 67 7.46 19.65 -16.61
N PHE A 68 8.61 19.19 -16.16
CA PHE A 68 9.19 17.92 -16.60
C PHE A 68 9.10 16.81 -15.55
N ASN A 69 8.77 17.12 -14.28
CA ASN A 69 8.37 16.14 -13.28
C ASN A 69 7.36 16.77 -12.32
N GLY A 70 6.31 16.01 -11.95
CA GLY A 70 5.26 16.44 -11.01
C GLY A 70 3.93 16.79 -11.68
N GLN A 71 3.69 16.41 -12.94
CA GLN A 71 2.41 16.65 -13.62
C GLN A 71 1.20 16.07 -12.86
N HIS A 72 1.30 14.88 -12.24
CA HIS A 72 0.23 14.34 -11.40
C HIS A 72 0.05 15.16 -10.13
N THR A 73 1.14 15.65 -9.53
CA THR A 73 1.11 16.47 -8.32
C THR A 73 0.32 17.75 -8.53
N ILE A 74 0.56 18.47 -9.64
CA ILE A 74 -0.20 19.71 -9.94
C ILE A 74 -1.70 19.43 -10.16
N GLU A 75 -2.06 18.33 -10.82
CA GLU A 75 -3.46 17.97 -11.04
C GLU A 75 -4.15 17.50 -9.74
N ILE A 76 -3.44 16.78 -8.87
CA ILE A 76 -3.95 16.41 -7.54
C ILE A 76 -4.23 17.66 -6.70
N ILE A 77 -3.27 18.60 -6.65
CA ILE A 77 -3.42 19.85 -5.88
C ILE A 77 -4.55 20.71 -6.47
N ALA A 78 -4.63 20.84 -7.80
CA ALA A 78 -5.71 21.56 -8.45
C ALA A 78 -7.10 20.96 -8.14
N LEU A 79 -7.19 19.61 -8.11
CA LEU A 79 -8.44 18.92 -7.77
C LEU A 79 -8.83 19.13 -6.30
N VAL A 80 -7.89 18.99 -5.37
CA VAL A 80 -8.14 19.13 -3.93
C VAL A 80 -8.48 20.58 -3.54
N SER A 81 -7.74 21.55 -4.11
CA SER A 81 -7.96 22.97 -3.83
C SER A 81 -9.15 23.58 -4.61
N GLY A 82 -9.62 22.90 -5.65
CA GLY A 82 -10.64 23.40 -6.56
C GLY A 82 -10.20 24.57 -7.44
N SER A 83 -8.89 24.89 -7.49
CA SER A 83 -8.38 26.05 -8.20
C SER A 83 -6.99 25.86 -8.81
N ARG A 84 -6.79 26.36 -10.01
CA ARG A 84 -5.46 26.46 -10.65
C ARG A 84 -4.69 27.73 -10.26
N GLU A 85 -5.28 28.62 -9.47
CA GLU A 85 -4.59 29.74 -8.84
C GLU A 85 -3.69 29.29 -7.68
N THR A 86 -3.91 28.08 -7.16
CA THR A 86 -3.13 27.51 -6.06
C THR A 86 -1.65 27.47 -6.43
N PRO A 87 -0.77 28.11 -5.62
CA PRO A 87 0.66 28.06 -5.87
C PRO A 87 1.23 26.70 -5.39
N VAL A 88 2.22 26.22 -6.12
CA VAL A 88 2.98 25.01 -5.76
C VAL A 88 4.46 25.34 -5.71
N TRP A 89 5.19 24.69 -4.82
CA TRP A 89 6.64 24.78 -4.81
C TRP A 89 7.22 24.15 -6.05
N CYS A 90 8.02 24.92 -6.77
CA CYS A 90 8.72 24.49 -7.96
C CYS A 90 10.24 24.58 -7.75
N MET A 91 10.94 23.53 -8.16
CA MET A 91 12.38 23.52 -8.35
C MET A 91 12.64 23.92 -9.81
N VAL A 92 13.03 25.16 -10.02
CA VAL A 92 13.17 25.78 -11.36
C VAL A 92 14.60 25.64 -11.83
N TYR A 93 14.75 25.08 -13.00
CA TYR A 93 15.99 25.00 -13.78
C TYR A 93 15.89 26.05 -14.91
N ASP A 94 16.74 27.04 -14.88
CA ASP A 94 16.92 27.92 -16.01
C ASP A 94 17.90 27.27 -17.00
N ASP A 95 17.71 27.56 -18.28
CA ASP A 95 18.64 27.16 -19.35
C ASP A 95 18.73 25.68 -19.74
N LEU A 96 17.82 24.79 -19.23
CA LEU A 96 17.73 23.45 -19.78
C LEU A 96 17.14 23.46 -21.20
N VAL A 97 17.69 22.64 -22.08
CA VAL A 97 17.08 22.36 -23.36
C VAL A 97 16.14 21.16 -23.26
N TYR A 98 15.26 21.00 -24.24
CA TYR A 98 14.21 19.96 -24.23
C TYR A 98 14.77 18.53 -24.07
N GLU A 99 15.90 18.26 -24.72
CA GLU A 99 16.58 16.96 -24.67
C GLU A 99 17.13 16.65 -23.28
N GLU A 100 17.65 17.68 -22.58
CA GLU A 100 18.13 17.53 -21.20
C GLU A 100 16.97 17.28 -20.23
N GLU A 101 15.82 17.95 -20.42
CA GLU A 101 14.62 17.69 -19.64
C GLU A 101 14.19 16.22 -19.77
N ALA A 102 14.14 15.69 -21.01
CA ALA A 102 13.78 14.32 -21.32
C ALA A 102 14.77 13.32 -20.69
N ASP A 103 16.07 13.59 -20.75
CA ASP A 103 17.09 12.74 -20.14
C ASP A 103 16.97 12.73 -18.61
N ILE A 104 16.81 13.89 -17.98
CA ILE A 104 16.59 13.98 -16.53
C ILE A 104 15.32 13.23 -16.13
N PHE A 105 14.22 13.38 -16.90
CA PHE A 105 12.98 12.65 -16.64
C PHE A 105 13.18 11.15 -16.74
N ALA A 106 13.85 10.64 -17.75
CA ALA A 106 14.10 9.22 -17.96
C ALA A 106 14.97 8.61 -16.87
N ASN A 107 15.94 9.35 -16.34
CA ASN A 107 16.94 8.85 -15.41
C ASN A 107 16.65 9.17 -13.93
N GLN A 108 15.67 10.01 -13.61
CA GLN A 108 15.41 10.51 -12.25
C GLN A 108 15.18 9.42 -11.18
N LEU A 109 14.66 8.26 -11.56
CA LEU A 109 14.42 7.14 -10.66
C LEU A 109 15.40 5.98 -10.85
N LYS A 110 16.33 6.07 -11.79
CA LYS A 110 17.23 4.97 -12.18
C LYS A 110 18.08 4.46 -11.02
N TYR A 111 18.49 5.36 -10.15
CA TYR A 111 19.39 5.05 -9.03
C TYR A 111 18.71 5.18 -7.66
N THR A 112 17.39 5.38 -7.61
CA THR A 112 16.64 5.44 -6.36
C THR A 112 16.27 4.04 -5.90
N LYS A 113 16.53 3.74 -4.63
CA LYS A 113 16.12 2.48 -3.99
C LYS A 113 14.73 2.68 -3.37
N SER A 114 13.76 1.92 -3.84
CA SER A 114 12.44 1.88 -3.21
C SER A 114 12.54 1.25 -1.81
N LEU A 115 11.72 1.75 -0.87
CA LEU A 115 11.59 1.13 0.44
C LEU A 115 11.01 -0.28 0.30
N SER A 116 11.60 -1.22 1.02
CA SER A 116 11.07 -2.57 1.15
C SER A 116 9.81 -2.57 2.05
N PRO A 117 8.93 -3.58 1.92
CA PRO A 117 7.79 -3.72 2.83
C PRO A 117 8.18 -3.73 4.31
N TYR A 118 9.32 -4.31 4.65
CA TYR A 118 9.85 -4.30 6.02
C TYR A 118 10.21 -2.88 6.48
N GLU A 119 10.91 -2.11 5.66
CA GLU A 119 11.29 -0.73 5.99
C GLU A 119 10.05 0.16 6.16
N ILE A 120 9.04 0.00 5.30
CA ILE A 120 7.76 0.71 5.42
C ILE A 120 7.04 0.32 6.72
N PHE A 121 6.98 -0.98 7.03
CA PHE A 121 6.35 -1.48 8.24
C PHE A 121 7.02 -0.92 9.50
N MET A 122 8.36 -0.91 9.55
CA MET A 122 9.11 -0.36 10.68
C MET A 122 8.89 1.15 10.83
N ALA A 123 8.87 1.90 9.73
CA ALA A 123 8.55 3.33 9.76
C ALA A 123 7.14 3.60 10.30
N ASN A 124 6.16 2.76 9.95
CA ASN A 124 4.81 2.85 10.49
C ASN A 124 4.73 2.53 11.99
N ILE A 125 5.58 1.63 12.50
CA ILE A 125 5.71 1.38 13.95
C ILE A 125 6.23 2.63 14.65
N GLU A 126 7.30 3.25 14.14
CA GLU A 126 7.86 4.48 14.70
C GLU A 126 6.88 5.65 14.63
N ALA A 127 6.00 5.66 13.62
CA ALA A 127 4.90 6.62 13.51
C ALA A 127 3.73 6.34 14.46
N GLY A 128 3.75 5.24 15.24
CA GLY A 128 2.72 4.88 16.20
C GLY A 128 1.44 4.32 15.57
N ASN A 129 1.51 3.76 14.36
CA ASN A 129 0.32 3.20 13.70
C ASN A 129 -0.19 1.94 14.39
N ASP A 130 -1.41 1.99 14.91
CA ASP A 130 -2.04 0.93 15.72
C ASP A 130 -2.04 -0.44 15.04
N MET A 131 -2.27 -0.49 13.74
CA MET A 131 -2.29 -1.76 13.00
C MET A 131 -0.93 -2.45 13.06
N GLN A 132 0.15 -1.75 12.75
CA GLN A 132 1.50 -2.32 12.75
C GLN A 132 1.94 -2.68 14.16
N LEU A 133 1.62 -1.85 15.16
CA LEU A 133 1.87 -2.16 16.57
C LEU A 133 1.14 -3.42 17.01
N THR A 134 -0.14 -3.58 16.65
CA THR A 134 -0.94 -4.77 16.97
C THR A 134 -0.37 -6.02 16.30
N ILE A 135 -0.01 -5.94 15.02
CA ILE A 135 0.61 -7.06 14.29
C ILE A 135 1.94 -7.44 14.93
N LYS A 136 2.79 -6.46 15.26
CA LYS A 136 4.07 -6.70 15.92
C LYS A 136 3.89 -7.42 17.25
N ALA A 137 3.02 -6.92 18.12
CA ALA A 137 2.73 -7.52 19.41
C ALA A 137 2.21 -8.95 19.28
N LEU A 138 1.33 -9.22 18.29
CA LEU A 138 0.85 -10.57 18.00
C LEU A 138 2.00 -11.50 17.61
N ILE A 139 2.87 -11.10 16.69
CA ILE A 139 3.98 -11.93 16.21
C ILE A 139 4.96 -12.22 17.36
N GLU A 140 5.31 -11.22 18.15
CA GLU A 140 6.19 -11.36 19.31
C GLU A 140 5.59 -12.25 20.41
N SER A 141 4.28 -12.30 20.56
CA SER A 141 3.60 -13.18 21.52
C SER A 141 3.77 -14.69 21.23
N TYR A 142 4.22 -15.01 20.02
CA TYR A 142 4.57 -16.38 19.58
C TYR A 142 6.10 -16.61 19.51
N ASP A 143 6.90 -15.79 20.14
CA ASP A 143 8.37 -15.81 20.08
C ASP A 143 8.92 -15.71 18.66
N LEU A 144 8.20 -15.04 17.76
CA LEU A 144 8.56 -14.82 16.36
C LEU A 144 9.04 -13.38 16.15
N VAL A 145 9.79 -13.17 15.06
CA VAL A 145 10.36 -11.87 14.72
C VAL A 145 9.99 -11.46 13.30
N LEU A 146 9.50 -10.24 13.12
CA LEU A 146 9.39 -9.62 11.79
C LEU A 146 10.79 -9.21 11.32
N SER A 147 11.19 -9.65 10.15
CA SER A 147 12.58 -9.45 9.69
C SER A 147 12.68 -9.32 8.17
N ALA A 148 13.69 -8.58 7.72
CA ALA A 148 14.08 -8.58 6.30
C ALA A 148 14.89 -9.83 5.92
N LYS A 149 15.42 -10.59 6.90
CA LYS A 149 16.29 -11.75 6.67
C LYS A 149 15.58 -13.04 7.06
N SER A 150 15.59 -14.02 6.15
CA SER A 150 15.01 -15.34 6.39
C SER A 150 15.88 -16.16 7.35
N ALA A 151 15.28 -16.58 8.47
CA ALA A 151 15.84 -17.48 9.47
C ALA A 151 14.69 -18.26 10.14
N PRO A 152 14.96 -19.33 10.86
CA PRO A 152 13.96 -19.96 11.73
C PRO A 152 13.36 -18.92 12.70
N GLY A 153 12.05 -18.95 12.90
CA GLY A 153 11.34 -17.97 13.73
C GLY A 153 11.15 -16.59 13.11
N ASN A 154 11.68 -16.32 11.91
CA ASN A 154 11.52 -15.03 11.24
C ASN A 154 10.39 -15.04 10.22
N ILE A 155 9.56 -14.00 10.24
CA ILE A 155 8.54 -13.71 9.25
C ILE A 155 9.04 -12.58 8.35
N CYS A 156 9.33 -12.91 7.08
CA CYS A 156 9.78 -11.94 6.06
C CYS A 156 8.63 -11.50 5.14
N ALA A 157 7.50 -12.18 5.17
CA ALA A 157 6.35 -11.93 4.31
C ALA A 157 5.45 -10.81 4.90
N ILE A 158 6.03 -9.65 5.14
CA ILE A 158 5.42 -8.51 5.85
C ILE A 158 4.10 -8.10 5.20
N SER A 159 4.10 -7.78 3.91
CA SER A 159 2.87 -7.38 3.20
C SER A 159 1.78 -8.46 3.25
N THR A 160 2.17 -9.74 3.35
CA THR A 160 1.18 -10.84 3.48
C THR A 160 0.52 -10.81 4.84
N VAL A 161 1.28 -10.56 5.89
CA VAL A 161 0.74 -10.46 7.26
C VAL A 161 -0.22 -9.26 7.37
N GLU A 162 0.18 -8.10 6.85
CA GLU A 162 -0.68 -6.90 6.77
C GLU A 162 -1.95 -7.19 5.96
N ASP A 163 -1.82 -7.82 4.81
CA ASP A 163 -2.95 -8.18 3.93
C ASP A 163 -3.94 -9.14 4.61
N ILE A 164 -3.46 -10.14 5.38
CA ILE A 164 -4.32 -11.04 6.13
C ILE A 164 -5.05 -10.27 7.23
N TYR A 165 -4.34 -9.41 7.96
CA TYR A 165 -4.97 -8.56 8.98
C TYR A 165 -6.08 -7.69 8.40
N LEU A 166 -5.77 -6.94 7.32
CA LEU A 166 -6.72 -6.02 6.68
C LEU A 166 -7.93 -6.72 6.04
N LYS A 167 -7.72 -7.87 5.40
CA LYS A 167 -8.75 -8.55 4.60
C LYS A 167 -9.54 -9.60 5.37
N CYS A 168 -8.97 -10.11 6.46
CA CYS A 168 -9.54 -11.23 7.21
C CYS A 168 -9.68 -10.93 8.72
N GLY A 169 -9.05 -9.90 9.23
CA GLY A 169 -9.10 -9.47 10.63
C GLY A 169 -8.08 -10.15 11.53
N PHE A 170 -7.96 -9.59 12.74
CA PHE A 170 -7.02 -10.04 13.78
C PHE A 170 -7.14 -11.53 14.08
N HIS A 171 -8.35 -12.05 14.31
CA HIS A 171 -8.56 -13.44 14.72
C HIS A 171 -8.11 -14.46 13.67
N VAL A 172 -8.25 -14.14 12.38
CA VAL A 172 -7.77 -15.03 11.32
C VAL A 172 -6.25 -15.00 11.26
N LEU A 173 -5.63 -13.84 11.44
CA LEU A 173 -4.17 -13.73 11.49
C LEU A 173 -3.61 -14.48 12.69
N ASP A 174 -4.16 -14.26 13.88
CA ASP A 174 -3.76 -14.95 15.12
C ASP A 174 -3.82 -16.47 14.95
N ARG A 175 -4.99 -16.99 14.52
CA ARG A 175 -5.15 -18.43 14.30
C ARG A 175 -4.21 -18.97 13.23
N THR A 176 -3.93 -18.18 12.18
CA THR A 176 -2.97 -18.56 11.13
C THR A 176 -1.57 -18.74 11.70
N ILE A 177 -1.07 -17.76 12.44
CA ILE A 177 0.26 -17.80 13.08
C ILE A 177 0.33 -18.96 14.06
N ARG A 178 -0.66 -19.09 14.93
CA ARG A 178 -0.74 -20.15 15.94
C ARG A 178 -0.70 -21.55 15.31
N LEU A 179 -1.51 -21.80 14.30
CA LEU A 179 -1.51 -23.09 13.61
C LEU A 179 -0.16 -23.41 12.97
N ILE A 180 0.49 -22.42 12.35
CA ILE A 180 1.80 -22.64 11.72
C ILE A 180 2.86 -22.94 12.78
N VAL A 181 2.92 -22.16 13.86
CA VAL A 181 3.86 -22.37 14.96
C VAL A 181 3.68 -23.75 15.57
N GLN A 182 2.45 -24.11 15.93
CA GLN A 182 2.14 -25.37 16.60
C GLN A 182 2.33 -26.60 15.69
N THR A 183 2.27 -26.43 14.37
CA THR A 183 2.42 -27.52 13.41
C THR A 183 3.86 -27.74 12.97
N TRP A 184 4.65 -26.68 12.77
CA TRP A 184 6.01 -26.74 12.20
C TRP A 184 7.07 -26.01 13.04
N GLU A 185 6.77 -25.66 14.29
CA GLU A 185 7.69 -25.12 15.30
C GLU A 185 8.58 -23.95 14.78
N GLY A 186 8.07 -23.14 13.88
CA GLY A 186 8.83 -22.02 13.32
C GLY A 186 9.92 -22.41 12.31
N GLU A 187 9.85 -23.63 11.72
CA GLU A 187 10.76 -24.07 10.68
C GLU A 187 10.93 -23.03 9.57
N GLN A 188 12.12 -22.87 9.07
CA GLN A 188 12.40 -21.97 7.96
C GLN A 188 11.46 -22.25 6.78
N LYS A 189 10.86 -21.22 6.19
CA LYS A 189 9.84 -21.26 5.13
C LYS A 189 8.42 -21.63 5.57
N SER A 190 8.17 -22.01 6.83
CA SER A 190 6.81 -22.20 7.32
C SER A 190 5.99 -20.90 7.25
N PHE A 191 6.65 -19.74 7.35
CA PHE A 191 6.05 -18.41 7.23
C PHE A 191 6.21 -17.78 5.86
N SER A 192 6.34 -18.58 4.79
CA SER A 192 6.32 -18.02 3.44
C SER A 192 4.95 -17.43 3.11
N ALA A 193 4.89 -16.44 2.20
CA ALA A 193 3.64 -15.79 1.79
C ALA A 193 2.56 -16.80 1.36
N ASN A 194 2.95 -17.85 0.64
CA ASN A 194 2.02 -18.88 0.19
C ASN A 194 1.50 -19.76 1.33
N MET A 195 2.33 -20.04 2.33
CA MET A 195 1.92 -20.78 3.53
C MET A 195 0.92 -19.95 4.34
N LEU A 196 1.28 -18.71 4.69
CA LEU A 196 0.41 -17.80 5.44
C LEU A 196 -0.94 -17.62 4.76
N ASN A 197 -0.96 -17.24 3.49
CA ASN A 197 -2.20 -17.10 2.73
C ASN A 197 -2.96 -18.43 2.56
N GLY A 198 -2.24 -19.55 2.46
CA GLY A 198 -2.85 -20.89 2.35
C GLY A 198 -3.63 -21.25 3.59
N VAL A 199 -3.02 -21.10 4.78
CA VAL A 199 -3.67 -21.36 6.07
C VAL A 199 -4.81 -20.37 6.33
N ALA A 200 -4.57 -19.07 6.10
CA ALA A 200 -5.60 -18.04 6.25
C ALA A 200 -6.84 -18.32 5.37
N ARG A 201 -6.64 -18.79 4.14
CA ARG A 201 -7.73 -19.20 3.23
C ARG A 201 -8.51 -20.36 3.81
N LEU A 202 -7.85 -21.40 4.35
CA LEU A 202 -8.52 -22.53 4.99
C LEU A 202 -9.38 -22.06 6.15
N ILE A 203 -8.83 -21.24 7.04
CA ILE A 203 -9.55 -20.70 8.19
C ILE A 203 -10.77 -19.90 7.71
N LYS A 204 -10.60 -19.03 6.69
CA LYS A 204 -11.69 -18.22 6.15
C LYS A 204 -12.80 -19.06 5.50
N CYS A 205 -12.44 -20.12 4.77
CA CYS A 205 -13.41 -20.97 4.06
C CYS A 205 -14.15 -21.95 4.97
N PHE A 206 -13.49 -22.44 6.00
CA PHE A 206 -14.02 -23.54 6.83
C PHE A 206 -14.31 -23.14 8.29
N GLY A 207 -13.76 -22.02 8.78
CA GLY A 207 -13.99 -21.55 10.15
C GLY A 207 -13.73 -22.64 11.18
N ASP A 208 -14.72 -22.90 12.03
CA ASP A 208 -14.66 -23.92 13.09
C ASP A 208 -14.79 -25.34 12.58
N SER A 209 -15.13 -25.57 11.31
CA SER A 209 -15.15 -26.89 10.71
C SER A 209 -13.74 -27.48 10.58
N ILE A 210 -12.70 -26.63 10.46
CA ILE A 210 -11.31 -27.05 10.58
C ILE A 210 -10.95 -27.13 12.06
N LYS A 211 -10.57 -28.33 12.52
CA LYS A 211 -10.17 -28.55 13.92
C LYS A 211 -8.67 -28.40 14.04
N ASP A 212 -8.20 -27.49 14.90
CA ASP A 212 -6.78 -27.17 15.07
C ASP A 212 -5.98 -28.43 15.47
N THR A 213 -6.52 -29.24 16.36
CA THR A 213 -5.88 -30.49 16.79
C THR A 213 -5.69 -31.50 15.64
N ILE A 214 -6.69 -31.67 14.78
CA ILE A 214 -6.60 -32.56 13.61
C ILE A 214 -5.61 -31.95 12.59
N PHE A 215 -5.63 -30.63 12.41
CA PHE A 215 -4.70 -29.94 11.53
C PHE A 215 -3.25 -30.19 11.95
N MET A 216 -2.93 -29.98 13.22
CA MET A 216 -1.61 -30.24 13.78
C MET A 216 -1.20 -31.72 13.67
N GLU A 217 -2.07 -32.66 14.02
CA GLU A 217 -1.81 -34.09 13.93
C GLU A 217 -1.50 -34.54 12.51
N LYS A 218 -2.33 -34.10 11.53
CA LYS A 218 -2.21 -34.55 10.13
C LYS A 218 -1.10 -33.87 9.35
N LEU A 219 -0.87 -32.58 9.62
CA LEU A 219 0.11 -31.79 8.87
C LEU A 219 1.47 -31.72 9.58
N GLY A 220 1.53 -31.93 10.90
CA GLY A 220 2.79 -31.94 11.63
C GLY A 220 3.76 -33.07 11.23
N ILE A 221 3.25 -34.18 10.67
CA ILE A 221 4.07 -35.27 10.12
C ILE A 221 4.51 -34.98 8.68
N ILE A 222 4.05 -33.90 8.04
CA ILE A 222 4.38 -33.53 6.67
C ILE A 222 5.40 -32.39 6.68
N SER A 223 6.56 -32.62 6.10
CA SER A 223 7.58 -31.57 5.99
C SER A 223 7.13 -30.43 5.08
N ILE A 224 7.63 -29.21 5.34
CA ILE A 224 7.37 -28.03 4.49
C ILE A 224 7.78 -28.29 3.03
N ARG A 225 8.85 -29.07 2.82
CA ARG A 225 9.32 -29.44 1.47
C ARG A 225 8.29 -30.33 0.75
N GLU A 226 7.75 -31.31 1.41
CA GLU A 226 6.72 -32.21 0.85
C GLU A 226 5.44 -31.45 0.56
N LEU A 227 4.97 -30.65 1.52
CA LEU A 227 3.81 -29.78 1.34
C LEU A 227 3.99 -28.84 0.14
N SER A 228 5.15 -28.19 0.03
CA SER A 228 5.46 -27.29 -1.09
C SER A 228 5.46 -28.00 -2.44
N ARG A 229 5.95 -29.24 -2.49
CA ARG A 229 5.92 -30.05 -3.72
C ARG A 229 4.48 -30.36 -4.12
N THR A 230 3.70 -30.92 -3.19
CA THR A 230 2.28 -31.22 -3.43
C THR A 230 1.49 -29.97 -3.85
N ALA A 231 1.76 -28.83 -3.21
CA ALA A 231 1.11 -27.57 -3.56
C ALA A 231 1.39 -27.14 -5.00
N LYS A 232 2.64 -27.25 -5.46
CA LYS A 232 3.03 -26.92 -6.85
C LYS A 232 2.39 -27.82 -7.88
N ASP A 233 2.20 -29.10 -7.54
CA ASP A 233 1.54 -30.08 -8.42
C ASP A 233 0.02 -29.81 -8.55
N ARG A 234 -0.55 -29.03 -7.65
CA ARG A 234 -1.99 -28.66 -7.66
C ARG A 234 -2.26 -27.35 -8.38
N HIS A 235 -1.86 -26.24 -7.76
CA HIS A 235 -2.01 -24.89 -8.30
C HIS A 235 -0.85 -23.98 -7.95
N ALA A 236 -0.62 -22.97 -8.78
CA ALA A 236 0.33 -21.93 -8.45
C ALA A 236 -0.13 -21.10 -7.23
N GLY A 237 0.82 -20.64 -6.43
CA GLY A 237 0.58 -19.71 -5.33
C GLY A 237 -0.12 -20.34 -4.11
N SER A 238 -0.79 -19.51 -3.33
CA SER A 238 -1.39 -19.89 -2.05
C SER A 238 -2.56 -20.86 -2.17
N LEU A 239 -3.27 -20.89 -3.31
CA LEU A 239 -4.36 -21.83 -3.54
C LEU A 239 -3.85 -23.27 -3.53
N GLY A 240 -2.75 -23.56 -4.21
CA GLY A 240 -2.14 -24.88 -4.21
C GLY A 240 -1.75 -25.34 -2.78
N TYR A 241 -1.28 -24.43 -1.94
CA TYR A 241 -0.99 -24.72 -0.54
C TYR A 241 -2.24 -25.06 0.25
N SER A 242 -3.35 -24.31 0.05
CA SER A 242 -4.63 -24.62 0.69
C SER A 242 -5.16 -26.00 0.28
N GLU A 243 -5.08 -26.34 -1.01
CA GLU A 243 -5.49 -27.66 -1.52
C GLU A 243 -4.62 -28.79 -0.96
N ALA A 244 -3.30 -28.62 -0.97
CA ALA A 244 -2.38 -29.62 -0.43
C ALA A 244 -2.64 -29.88 1.06
N MET A 245 -2.80 -28.80 1.84
CA MET A 245 -3.13 -28.93 3.27
C MET A 245 -4.46 -29.64 3.47
N LEU A 246 -5.48 -29.33 2.67
CA LEU A 246 -6.80 -29.95 2.76
C LEU A 246 -6.76 -31.44 2.39
N ILE A 247 -5.94 -31.83 1.40
CA ILE A 247 -5.72 -33.23 1.05
C ILE A 247 -5.13 -34.01 2.24
N PHE A 248 -4.09 -33.47 2.86
CA PHE A 248 -3.47 -34.12 4.03
C PHE A 248 -4.42 -34.13 5.24
N TYR A 249 -5.15 -33.04 5.49
CA TYR A 249 -6.16 -32.95 6.54
C TYR A 249 -7.25 -34.00 6.39
N ASN A 250 -7.75 -34.21 5.17
CA ASN A 250 -8.82 -35.15 4.87
C ASN A 250 -8.37 -36.63 4.85
N LYS A 251 -7.07 -36.89 4.80
CA LYS A 251 -6.54 -38.26 4.70
C LYS A 251 -6.97 -39.11 5.90
N LYS A 252 -7.69 -40.20 5.64
CA LYS A 252 -8.25 -41.11 6.65
C LYS A 252 -9.22 -40.43 7.63
N ASN A 253 -9.91 -39.36 7.19
CA ASN A 253 -10.92 -38.66 8.00
C ASN A 253 -12.30 -38.94 7.42
N THR A 254 -13.18 -39.60 8.21
CA THR A 254 -14.59 -39.78 7.86
C THR A 254 -15.33 -38.45 8.07
N GLY A 255 -15.79 -37.84 6.97
CA GLY A 255 -16.42 -36.50 7.02
C GLY A 255 -15.46 -35.36 6.61
N GLY A 256 -14.58 -35.63 5.65
CA GLY A 256 -13.62 -34.66 5.14
C GLY A 256 -14.24 -33.34 4.63
N LEU A 257 -13.51 -32.27 4.72
CA LEU A 257 -13.93 -30.95 4.25
C LEU A 257 -13.95 -30.90 2.73
N GLN A 258 -14.99 -30.28 2.15
CA GLN A 258 -15.20 -30.24 0.70
C GLN A 258 -14.22 -29.27 0.03
N MET A 259 -13.49 -29.74 -0.98
CA MET A 259 -12.49 -28.95 -1.73
C MET A 259 -13.13 -27.76 -2.45
N GLU A 260 -14.36 -27.89 -2.89
CA GLU A 260 -15.13 -26.89 -3.66
C GLU A 260 -15.27 -25.56 -2.92
N LYS A 261 -15.30 -25.60 -1.59
CA LYS A 261 -15.36 -24.39 -0.76
C LYS A 261 -14.14 -23.46 -0.92
N LEU A 262 -12.99 -23.99 -1.32
CA LEU A 262 -11.80 -23.18 -1.59
C LEU A 262 -11.96 -22.28 -2.83
N TYR A 263 -12.84 -22.65 -3.75
CA TYR A 263 -13.09 -21.94 -5.02
C TYR A 263 -14.31 -21.04 -4.97
N ALA A 264 -15.11 -21.11 -3.91
CA ALA A 264 -16.27 -20.25 -3.76
C ALA A 264 -15.80 -18.79 -3.81
N LYS A 265 -16.24 -18.02 -4.81
CA LYS A 265 -16.05 -16.57 -4.85
C LYS A 265 -16.67 -16.01 -3.57
N ASN A 266 -15.86 -15.39 -2.74
CA ASN A 266 -16.36 -14.66 -1.57
C ASN A 266 -17.41 -13.66 -2.11
N LYS A 267 -18.69 -13.88 -1.86
CA LYS A 267 -19.68 -12.79 -1.94
C LYS A 267 -19.17 -11.73 -0.98
N LYS A 268 -18.94 -10.50 -1.47
CA LYS A 268 -18.74 -9.37 -0.55
C LYS A 268 -19.80 -9.49 0.52
N PRO A 269 -19.46 -9.41 1.82
CA PRO A 269 -20.46 -9.23 2.84
C PRO A 269 -21.30 -8.03 2.39
N ALA A 270 -22.63 -8.15 2.47
CA ALA A 270 -23.51 -7.01 2.29
C ALA A 270 -22.98 -5.87 3.18
N PRO A 271 -23.01 -4.60 2.74
CA PRO A 271 -22.72 -3.50 3.62
C PRO A 271 -23.56 -3.73 4.88
N LEU A 272 -22.92 -3.72 6.04
CA LEU A 272 -23.62 -3.64 7.29
C LEU A 272 -24.40 -2.32 7.21
N ASP A 273 -25.73 -2.41 7.26
CA ASP A 273 -26.58 -1.24 7.40
C ASP A 273 -26.17 -0.57 8.72
N ASP A 274 -25.47 0.54 8.60
CA ASP A 274 -24.89 1.34 9.71
C ASP A 274 -25.97 2.28 10.32
N ASP A 275 -27.21 1.76 10.44
CA ASP A 275 -28.37 2.51 10.95
C ASP A 275 -28.51 2.46 12.47
N THR A 276 -27.51 2.00 13.21
CA THR A 276 -27.63 1.89 14.68
C THR A 276 -26.59 2.67 15.49
N ASN A 277 -25.90 3.66 14.89
CA ASN A 277 -25.01 4.53 15.66
C ASN A 277 -25.68 5.89 15.93
N PRO A 278 -26.09 6.21 17.19
CA PRO A 278 -26.75 7.47 17.53
C PRO A 278 -25.89 8.72 17.30
N ALA A 279 -24.57 8.58 17.10
CA ALA A 279 -23.66 9.69 16.87
C ALA A 279 -23.72 10.26 15.45
N ASN A 280 -24.32 9.57 14.47
CA ASN A 280 -24.42 10.04 13.09
C ASN A 280 -25.69 10.83 12.75
N GLN A 281 -26.64 10.95 13.71
CA GLN A 281 -27.90 11.69 13.46
C GLN A 281 -27.77 13.20 13.65
N GLU A 282 -26.75 13.73 14.30
CA GLU A 282 -26.58 15.18 14.50
C GLU A 282 -25.82 15.90 13.37
N VAL A 283 -25.09 15.20 12.51
CA VAL A 283 -24.27 15.83 11.46
C VAL A 283 -25.04 16.08 10.16
N VAL A 284 -26.15 15.38 9.91
CA VAL A 284 -26.93 15.52 8.66
C VAL A 284 -27.85 16.74 8.65
N ASN A 285 -28.23 17.29 9.82
CA ASN A 285 -29.17 18.42 9.90
C ASN A 285 -28.56 19.81 9.74
N HIS A 286 -27.23 19.96 9.69
CA HIS A 286 -26.57 21.26 9.52
C HIS A 286 -26.11 21.59 8.10
N SER A 287 -26.11 20.63 7.17
CA SER A 287 -25.60 20.84 5.79
C SER A 287 -26.68 21.11 4.74
N GLN A 288 -27.96 21.09 5.10
CA GLN A 288 -29.07 21.34 4.14
C GLN A 288 -29.74 22.68 4.26
N MET A 289 -29.28 23.60 5.13
CA MET A 289 -29.99 24.86 5.39
C MET A 289 -29.31 26.13 4.85
N SER A 290 -28.33 26.04 3.94
CA SER A 290 -27.64 27.23 3.38
C SER A 290 -27.64 27.35 1.86
N LEU A 291 -28.53 26.68 1.14
CA LEU A 291 -28.55 26.72 -0.34
C LEU A 291 -29.82 27.28 -0.98
N PHE A 292 -30.74 27.91 -0.21
CA PHE A 292 -31.87 28.61 -0.80
C PHE A 292 -32.24 29.85 0.03
N SER A 293 -31.58 31.00 -0.24
CA SER A 293 -32.21 32.33 -0.07
C SER A 293 -31.35 33.38 -0.78
N GLY A 294 -31.75 33.78 -1.92
CA GLY A 294 -31.18 34.89 -2.69
C GLY A 294 -32.00 35.16 -3.92
N THR A 295 -33.25 35.66 -3.75
CA THR A 295 -33.98 36.33 -4.83
C THR A 295 -33.50 37.77 -4.95
N PRO A 296 -33.39 38.32 -6.17
CA PRO A 296 -33.04 39.73 -6.37
C PRO A 296 -34.26 40.62 -6.18
N ASP A 297 -34.09 41.71 -5.47
CA ASP A 297 -35.08 42.76 -5.47
C ASP A 297 -34.58 43.94 -6.28
N GLU A 298 -35.35 44.28 -7.30
CA GLU A 298 -35.25 45.48 -8.11
C GLU A 298 -35.87 46.66 -7.38
N THR A 299 -35.49 47.83 -7.87
CA THR A 299 -36.08 49.19 -7.68
C THR A 299 -35.30 50.07 -6.70
N ALA A 300 -34.79 51.11 -7.19
CA ALA A 300 -35.21 52.36 -7.77
C ALA A 300 -34.61 53.56 -7.00
N GLU A 301 -34.05 54.47 -7.78
CA GLU A 301 -34.07 55.94 -7.65
C GLU A 301 -33.55 56.62 -6.36
N LEU A 302 -32.47 57.31 -6.42
CA LEU A 302 -32.28 58.78 -6.58
C LEU A 302 -30.80 59.12 -6.57
#